data_d2400e8cbcd41781a11262d7bc7a4988
#
_entry.id   d2400e8cbcd41781a11262d7bc7a4988
#
_cell.length_a   1.000
_cell.length_b   1.000
_cell.length_c   1.000
_cell.angle_alpha   90.00
_cell.angle_beta   90.00
_cell.angle_gamma   90.00
#
_symmetry.space_group_name_H-M   'P 1'
#
loop_
_entity.id
_entity.type
_entity.pdbx_description
1 polymer ?
#
loop_
_entity_poly.entity_id
_entity_poly.type
_entity_poly.pdbx_seq_one_letter_code
_entity_poly.pdbx_strand_id
1 'polypeptide(L)'
;MCRLGRVYDQYVQRQMFTDTGTKAYYSAYKEGMDTADKVLSDSTMSIANAATSVFDELSTAVNNPTSSANRSAAKAQLENLVERANSANNSMLESLNTVNNQISDNVNDINSLTESICKINDQIRTLSISDNATNNEIYMQMLDERDRLINNLSSYVGLNVKVQQDGTYEVYMDSGMLLANGDVYAKLTQEQNKFDVTKSDIYLTYDSIYDSGKDKSHVKLSSDNIGGSLGGYLNSTKEIRATMRELGKTMVSLADALNVQNKAG
;
A
#
# COMPACT_ATOMS: atom_id res chain seq x y z
N MET A 1 30.82 -28.53 -29.46
CA MET A 1 30.13 -27.28 -29.10
C MET A 1 29.12 -27.59 -28.02
N CYS A 2 29.33 -27.10 -26.78
CA CYS A 2 28.30 -27.18 -25.75
C CYS A 2 27.13 -26.30 -26.14
N ARG A 3 25.94 -26.86 -26.35
CA ARG A 3 24.69 -26.11 -26.45
C ARG A 3 24.32 -25.65 -25.05
N LEU A 4 24.40 -24.36 -24.79
CA LEU A 4 23.77 -23.73 -23.63
C LEU A 4 22.26 -23.77 -23.87
N GLY A 5 21.56 -24.71 -23.25
CA GLY A 5 20.12 -24.78 -23.23
C GLY A 5 19.61 -24.14 -21.95
N ARG A 6 18.66 -23.20 -22.06
CA ARG A 6 17.95 -22.63 -20.91
C ARG A 6 17.02 -23.73 -20.34
N VAL A 7 17.26 -24.12 -19.09
CA VAL A 7 16.28 -24.96 -18.35
C VAL A 7 15.21 -24.03 -17.80
N TYR A 8 14.04 -24.03 -18.42
CA TYR A 8 12.91 -23.19 -18.06
C TYR A 8 11.83 -24.06 -17.41
N ASP A 9 11.59 -23.83 -16.12
CA ASP A 9 10.50 -24.43 -15.39
C ASP A 9 9.42 -23.39 -15.06
N GLN A 10 8.33 -23.41 -15.79
CA GLN A 10 7.21 -22.47 -15.62
C GLN A 10 6.58 -22.54 -14.23
N TYR A 11 6.60 -23.72 -13.59
CA TYR A 11 6.04 -23.88 -12.25
C TYR A 11 6.92 -23.16 -11.22
N VAL A 12 8.22 -23.38 -11.27
CA VAL A 12 9.19 -22.73 -10.37
C VAL A 12 9.16 -21.22 -10.54
N GLN A 13 9.04 -20.72 -11.77
CA GLN A 13 8.93 -19.26 -12.00
C GLN A 13 7.64 -18.65 -11.43
N ARG A 14 6.50 -19.30 -11.63
CA ARG A 14 5.24 -18.82 -11.03
C ARG A 14 5.33 -18.80 -9.51
N GLN A 15 5.90 -19.85 -8.91
CA GLN A 15 6.09 -19.90 -7.47
C GLN A 15 6.99 -18.76 -7.00
N MET A 16 8.08 -18.49 -7.71
CA MET A 16 8.99 -17.39 -7.40
C MET A 16 8.29 -16.02 -7.44
N PHE A 17 7.45 -15.77 -8.46
CA PHE A 17 6.66 -14.53 -8.53
C PHE A 17 5.68 -14.42 -7.37
N THR A 18 4.98 -15.49 -7.05
CA THR A 18 4.02 -15.53 -5.92
C THR A 18 4.73 -15.30 -4.58
N ASP A 19 5.86 -15.95 -4.35
CA ASP A 19 6.63 -15.82 -3.10
C ASP A 19 7.24 -14.42 -2.97
N THR A 20 7.77 -13.87 -4.07
CA THR A 20 8.29 -12.50 -4.13
C THR A 20 7.20 -11.49 -3.81
N GLY A 21 6.03 -11.60 -4.46
CA GLY A 21 4.89 -10.72 -4.23
C GLY A 21 4.34 -10.83 -2.82
N THR A 22 4.22 -12.04 -2.28
CA THR A 22 3.74 -12.28 -0.91
C THR A 22 4.69 -11.69 0.12
N LYS A 23 6.00 -11.90 -0.04
CA LYS A 23 7.02 -11.30 0.84
C LYS A 23 6.95 -9.78 0.80
N ALA A 24 6.89 -9.20 -0.39
CA ALA A 24 6.83 -7.76 -0.58
C ALA A 24 5.56 -7.15 0.04
N TYR A 25 4.40 -7.82 -0.11
CA TYR A 25 3.15 -7.42 0.52
C TYR A 25 3.27 -7.31 2.05
N TYR A 26 3.72 -8.38 2.71
CA TYR A 26 3.82 -8.35 4.17
C TYR A 26 4.91 -7.40 4.68
N SER A 27 6.00 -7.22 3.93
CA SER A 27 7.03 -6.22 4.27
C SER A 27 6.48 -4.80 4.20
N ALA A 28 5.79 -4.45 3.13
CA ALA A 28 5.18 -3.14 2.94
C ALA A 28 4.03 -2.87 3.93
N TYR A 29 3.20 -3.89 4.17
CA TYR A 29 2.14 -3.80 5.19
C TYR A 29 2.72 -3.53 6.57
N LYS A 30 3.74 -4.30 6.97
CA LYS A 30 4.42 -4.11 8.26
C LYS A 30 5.04 -2.72 8.35
N GLU A 31 5.78 -2.29 7.32
CA GLU A 31 6.39 -0.96 7.27
C GLU A 31 5.36 0.15 7.42
N GLY A 32 4.25 0.07 6.68
CA GLY A 32 3.15 1.03 6.78
C GLY A 32 2.49 1.07 8.15
N MET A 33 2.40 -0.08 8.85
CA MET A 33 1.80 -0.16 10.19
C MET A 33 2.76 0.22 11.33
N ASP A 34 4.06 0.24 11.11
CA ASP A 34 5.09 0.40 12.16
C ASP A 34 4.91 1.68 12.98
N THR A 35 4.52 2.79 12.34
CA THR A 35 4.28 4.06 13.04
C THR A 35 2.99 4.00 13.89
N ALA A 36 1.93 3.44 13.34
CA ALA A 36 0.68 3.28 14.08
C ALA A 36 0.87 2.36 15.30
N ASP A 37 1.61 1.27 15.14
CA ASP A 37 1.93 0.35 16.23
C ASP A 37 2.77 1.05 17.33
N LYS A 38 3.78 1.82 16.96
CA LYS A 38 4.59 2.61 17.90
C LYS A 38 3.75 3.61 18.70
N VAL A 39 2.86 4.34 18.03
CA VAL A 39 1.98 5.32 18.68
C VAL A 39 1.04 4.66 19.69
N LEU A 40 0.52 3.47 19.38
CA LEU A 40 -0.41 2.75 20.25
C LEU A 40 0.29 1.99 21.36
N SER A 41 1.51 1.51 21.15
CA SER A 41 2.27 0.71 22.11
C SER A 41 3.12 1.54 23.09
N ASP A 42 3.36 2.82 22.81
CA ASP A 42 4.15 3.70 23.67
C ASP A 42 3.38 4.00 24.98
N SER A 43 3.90 3.47 26.09
CA SER A 43 3.32 3.68 27.41
C SER A 43 3.31 5.15 27.85
N THR A 44 4.25 5.96 27.36
CA THR A 44 4.34 7.40 27.69
C THR A 44 3.31 8.22 26.92
N MET A 45 2.89 7.72 25.75
CA MET A 45 1.84 8.30 24.89
C MET A 45 0.48 7.63 25.10
N SER A 46 0.37 6.67 26.01
CA SER A 46 -0.83 5.87 26.22
C SER A 46 -2.04 6.74 26.57
N ILE A 47 -3.01 6.75 25.66
CA ILE A 47 -4.31 7.41 25.85
C ILE A 47 -5.10 6.73 26.97
N ALA A 48 -4.99 5.40 27.11
CA ALA A 48 -5.64 4.66 28.18
C ALA A 48 -5.13 5.08 29.57
N ASN A 49 -3.80 5.24 29.73
CA ASN A 49 -3.22 5.73 30.98
C ASN A 49 -3.66 7.16 31.29
N ALA A 50 -3.69 8.03 30.27
CA ALA A 50 -4.17 9.41 30.44
C ALA A 50 -5.65 9.45 30.86
N ALA A 51 -6.50 8.61 30.26
CA ALA A 51 -7.90 8.49 30.65
C ALA A 51 -8.05 7.99 32.08
N THR A 52 -7.27 6.99 32.51
CA THR A 52 -7.26 6.53 33.92
C THR A 52 -6.88 7.67 34.86
N SER A 53 -5.83 8.44 34.53
CA SER A 53 -5.42 9.60 35.35
C SER A 53 -6.52 10.66 35.46
N VAL A 54 -7.31 10.89 34.43
CA VAL A 54 -8.48 11.76 34.46
C VAL A 54 -9.49 11.28 35.53
N PHE A 55 -9.83 9.99 35.50
CA PHE A 55 -10.80 9.45 36.47
C PHE A 55 -10.27 9.44 37.89
N ASP A 56 -8.99 9.20 38.12
CA ASP A 56 -8.33 9.25 39.42
C ASP A 56 -8.39 10.68 40.02
N GLU A 57 -8.07 11.69 39.20
CA GLU A 57 -8.14 13.08 39.66
C GLU A 57 -9.57 13.58 39.83
N LEU A 58 -10.51 13.16 39.00
CA LEU A 58 -11.94 13.43 39.21
C LEU A 58 -12.43 12.82 40.53
N SER A 59 -12.06 11.56 40.86
CA SER A 59 -12.38 10.92 42.11
C SER A 59 -11.80 11.71 43.32
N THR A 60 -10.56 12.18 43.20
CA THR A 60 -9.91 13.03 44.21
C THR A 60 -10.64 14.37 44.38
N ALA A 61 -11.10 14.98 43.30
CA ALA A 61 -11.85 16.22 43.33
C ALA A 61 -13.25 16.04 43.97
N VAL A 62 -13.91 14.93 43.75
CA VAL A 62 -15.21 14.58 44.40
C VAL A 62 -15.05 14.43 45.88
N ASN A 63 -13.98 13.85 46.39
CA ASN A 63 -13.71 13.70 47.81
C ASN A 63 -13.39 15.02 48.53
N ASN A 64 -12.93 16.06 47.79
CA ASN A 64 -12.64 17.39 48.31
C ASN A 64 -13.16 18.51 47.34
N PRO A 65 -14.47 18.72 47.24
CA PRO A 65 -15.07 19.55 46.21
C PRO A 65 -14.78 21.05 46.40
N THR A 66 -14.40 21.50 47.57
CA THR A 66 -14.03 22.90 47.86
C THR A 66 -12.59 23.23 47.48
N SER A 67 -11.74 22.22 47.23
CA SER A 67 -10.34 22.42 46.85
C SER A 67 -10.22 22.92 45.42
N SER A 68 -9.77 24.15 45.23
CA SER A 68 -9.44 24.68 43.88
C SER A 68 -8.26 23.96 43.25
N ALA A 69 -7.32 23.47 44.06
CA ALA A 69 -6.16 22.70 43.57
C ALA A 69 -6.59 21.38 42.93
N ASN A 70 -7.50 20.61 43.56
CA ASN A 70 -7.97 19.34 43.00
C ASN A 70 -8.77 19.55 41.70
N ARG A 71 -9.60 20.60 41.62
CA ARG A 71 -10.29 20.95 40.37
C ARG A 71 -9.32 21.34 39.26
N SER A 72 -8.27 22.06 39.60
CA SER A 72 -7.21 22.43 38.62
C SER A 72 -6.42 21.20 38.19
N ALA A 73 -6.13 20.26 39.08
CA ALA A 73 -5.46 18.98 38.73
C ALA A 73 -6.32 18.14 37.76
N ALA A 74 -7.60 17.98 38.05
CA ALA A 74 -8.54 17.25 37.18
C ALA A 74 -8.63 17.91 35.77
N LYS A 75 -8.69 19.25 35.71
CA LYS A 75 -8.68 19.97 34.44
C LYS A 75 -7.37 19.73 33.68
N ALA A 76 -6.23 19.78 34.35
CA ALA A 76 -4.93 19.54 33.72
C ALA A 76 -4.81 18.12 33.14
N GLN A 77 -5.40 17.09 33.79
CA GLN A 77 -5.42 15.74 33.21
C GLN A 77 -6.34 15.61 32.00
N LEU A 78 -7.47 16.33 31.99
CA LEU A 78 -8.32 16.40 30.80
C LEU A 78 -7.58 17.05 29.61
N GLU A 79 -6.87 18.15 29.86
CA GLU A 79 -6.05 18.82 28.84
C GLU A 79 -4.93 17.90 28.31
N ASN A 80 -4.24 17.17 29.22
CA ASN A 80 -3.22 16.18 28.85
C ASN A 80 -3.81 15.04 28.00
N LEU A 81 -5.00 14.52 28.33
CA LEU A 81 -5.67 13.50 27.54
C LEU A 81 -5.95 13.99 26.11
N VAL A 82 -6.47 15.22 25.97
CA VAL A 82 -6.74 15.83 24.66
C VAL A 82 -5.46 16.03 23.86
N GLU A 83 -4.39 16.51 24.48
CA GLU A 83 -3.08 16.66 23.85
C GLU A 83 -2.53 15.34 23.33
N ARG A 84 -2.61 14.26 24.12
CA ARG A 84 -2.17 12.92 23.71
C ARG A 84 -2.98 12.38 22.55
N ALA A 85 -4.31 12.54 22.59
CA ALA A 85 -5.18 12.11 21.49
C ALA A 85 -4.86 12.87 20.18
N ASN A 86 -4.63 14.19 20.26
CA ASN A 86 -4.24 14.98 19.12
C ASN A 86 -2.86 14.60 18.59
N SER A 87 -1.89 14.38 19.46
CA SER A 87 -0.54 13.93 19.07
C SER A 87 -0.58 12.58 18.37
N ALA A 88 -1.33 11.61 18.90
CA ALA A 88 -1.52 10.31 18.26
C ALA A 88 -2.17 10.45 16.88
N ASN A 89 -3.22 11.26 16.75
CA ASN A 89 -3.86 11.52 15.47
C ASN A 89 -2.90 12.15 14.46
N ASN A 90 -2.11 13.14 14.86
CA ASN A 90 -1.13 13.80 14.00
C ASN A 90 -0.04 12.83 13.52
N SER A 91 0.48 11.99 14.40
CA SER A 91 1.47 10.96 14.04
C SER A 91 0.91 9.95 13.05
N MET A 92 -0.38 9.55 13.20
CA MET A 92 -1.04 8.66 12.24
C MET A 92 -1.27 9.36 10.87
N LEU A 93 -1.59 10.66 10.85
CA LEU A 93 -1.68 11.45 9.61
C LEU A 93 -0.34 11.55 8.88
N GLU A 94 0.75 11.77 9.60
CA GLU A 94 2.11 11.78 9.05
C GLU A 94 2.49 10.40 8.46
N SER A 95 2.12 9.33 9.17
CA SER A 95 2.30 7.97 8.66
C SER A 95 1.51 7.72 7.37
N LEU A 96 0.24 8.16 7.30
CA LEU A 96 -0.57 8.06 6.08
C LEU A 96 0.07 8.82 4.92
N ASN A 97 0.61 10.01 5.15
CA ASN A 97 1.29 10.79 4.12
C ASN A 97 2.56 10.06 3.62
N THR A 98 3.34 9.50 4.53
CA THR A 98 4.53 8.71 4.17
C THR A 98 4.16 7.51 3.32
N VAL A 99 3.15 6.73 3.74
CA VAL A 99 2.70 5.56 2.98
C VAL A 99 2.08 5.95 1.63
N ASN A 100 1.37 7.09 1.54
CA ASN A 100 0.85 7.59 0.27
C ASN A 100 1.97 7.96 -0.71
N ASN A 101 3.11 8.45 -0.24
CA ASN A 101 4.30 8.67 -1.07
C ASN A 101 4.88 7.35 -1.56
N GLN A 102 4.99 6.33 -0.71
CA GLN A 102 5.42 4.97 -1.12
C GLN A 102 4.49 4.35 -2.18
N ILE A 103 3.17 4.60 -2.06
CA ILE A 103 2.19 4.20 -3.08
C ILE A 103 2.48 4.90 -4.40
N SER A 104 2.78 6.20 -4.38
CA SER A 104 3.13 6.98 -5.59
C SER A 104 4.40 6.44 -6.26
N ASP A 105 5.43 6.15 -5.48
CA ASP A 105 6.68 5.57 -5.99
C ASP A 105 6.43 4.20 -6.62
N ASN A 106 5.68 3.32 -5.94
CA ASN A 106 5.29 2.01 -6.48
C ASN A 106 4.51 2.13 -7.80
N VAL A 107 3.59 3.10 -7.90
CA VAL A 107 2.83 3.35 -9.14
C VAL A 107 3.77 3.75 -10.28
N ASN A 108 4.75 4.60 -10.02
CA ASN A 108 5.74 5.03 -11.02
C ASN A 108 6.63 3.86 -11.47
N ASP A 109 7.09 3.03 -10.53
CA ASP A 109 7.91 1.86 -10.82
C ASP A 109 7.13 0.80 -11.63
N ILE A 110 5.87 0.54 -11.27
CA ILE A 110 4.99 -0.36 -12.03
C ILE A 110 4.83 0.13 -13.46
N ASN A 111 4.56 1.43 -13.65
CA ASN A 111 4.40 2.02 -14.98
C ASN A 111 5.67 1.86 -15.84
N SER A 112 6.83 2.11 -15.25
CA SER A 112 8.12 1.94 -15.93
C SER A 112 8.39 0.48 -16.30
N LEU A 113 8.06 -0.46 -15.40
CA LEU A 113 8.25 -1.89 -15.63
C LEU A 113 7.28 -2.44 -16.67
N THR A 114 6.00 -2.07 -16.63
CA THR A 114 5.00 -2.55 -17.62
C THR A 114 5.33 -2.07 -19.02
N GLU A 115 5.73 -0.81 -19.21
CA GLU A 115 6.19 -0.28 -20.47
C GLU A 115 7.46 -0.99 -20.95
N SER A 116 8.43 -1.24 -20.05
CA SER A 116 9.69 -1.93 -20.40
C SER A 116 9.45 -3.38 -20.79
N ILE A 117 8.51 -4.07 -20.14
CA ILE A 117 8.12 -5.45 -20.50
C ILE A 117 7.51 -5.48 -21.91
N CYS A 118 6.67 -4.51 -22.27
CA CYS A 118 6.13 -4.43 -23.63
C CYS A 118 7.23 -4.19 -24.68
N LYS A 119 8.16 -3.27 -24.42
CA LYS A 119 9.28 -2.99 -25.31
C LYS A 119 10.15 -4.24 -25.54
N ILE A 120 10.47 -4.99 -24.48
CA ILE A 120 11.28 -6.20 -24.63
C ILE A 120 10.51 -7.35 -25.27
N ASN A 121 9.20 -7.47 -25.03
CA ASN A 121 8.34 -8.42 -25.74
C ASN A 121 8.32 -8.16 -27.25
N ASP A 122 8.24 -6.87 -27.67
CA ASP A 122 8.28 -6.51 -29.07
C ASP A 122 9.63 -6.84 -29.74
N GLN A 123 10.73 -6.62 -29.04
CA GLN A 123 12.07 -7.01 -29.49
C GLN A 123 12.21 -8.54 -29.60
N ILE A 124 11.71 -9.31 -28.64
CA ILE A 124 11.68 -10.77 -28.65
C ILE A 124 10.87 -11.27 -29.84
N ARG A 125 9.68 -10.71 -30.08
CA ARG A 125 8.82 -11.05 -31.22
C ARG A 125 9.55 -10.81 -32.55
N THR A 126 10.18 -9.67 -32.68
CA THR A 126 10.93 -9.30 -33.90
C THR A 126 12.09 -10.26 -34.16
N LEU A 127 12.81 -10.66 -33.14
CA LEU A 127 13.93 -11.60 -33.26
C LEU A 127 13.45 -13.05 -33.47
N SER A 128 12.30 -13.45 -32.93
CA SER A 128 11.75 -14.82 -33.06
C SER A 128 11.39 -15.20 -34.49
N ILE A 129 11.15 -14.20 -35.34
CA ILE A 129 10.86 -14.40 -36.78
C ILE A 129 12.13 -14.78 -37.60
N SER A 130 13.31 -14.60 -37.03
CA SER A 130 14.59 -14.94 -37.68
C SER A 130 14.87 -16.44 -37.58
N ASP A 131 15.29 -17.07 -38.69
CA ASP A 131 15.58 -18.52 -38.81
C ASP A 131 16.62 -19.05 -37.79
N ASN A 132 17.37 -18.18 -37.12
CA ASN A 132 18.40 -18.53 -36.14
C ASN A 132 18.11 -17.97 -34.74
N ALA A 133 16.87 -17.59 -34.42
CA ALA A 133 16.51 -16.97 -33.15
C ALA A 133 16.99 -17.75 -31.91
N THR A 134 16.78 -19.05 -31.88
CA THR A 134 17.10 -19.91 -30.72
C THR A 134 18.60 -20.11 -30.46
N ASN A 135 19.47 -19.74 -31.40
CA ASN A 135 20.93 -19.80 -31.28
C ASN A 135 21.55 -18.37 -31.12
N ASN A 136 20.73 -17.34 -31.04
CA ASN A 136 21.18 -15.96 -30.93
C ASN A 136 21.37 -15.59 -29.44
N GLU A 137 22.59 -15.21 -29.06
CA GLU A 137 22.93 -14.78 -27.71
C GLU A 137 22.09 -13.57 -27.26
N ILE A 138 21.83 -12.64 -28.19
CA ILE A 138 21.01 -11.45 -27.92
C ILE A 138 19.57 -11.84 -27.58
N TYR A 139 18.99 -12.83 -28.28
CA TYR A 139 17.66 -13.35 -27.98
C TYR A 139 17.58 -13.94 -26.58
N MET A 140 18.59 -14.73 -26.17
CA MET A 140 18.65 -15.32 -24.84
C MET A 140 18.81 -14.25 -23.75
N GLN A 141 19.63 -13.22 -23.96
CA GLN A 141 19.77 -12.09 -23.06
C GLN A 141 18.45 -11.33 -22.88
N MET A 142 17.67 -11.14 -23.94
CA MET A 142 16.36 -10.50 -23.87
C MET A 142 15.33 -11.32 -23.08
N LEU A 143 15.36 -12.64 -23.22
CA LEU A 143 14.51 -13.51 -22.38
C LEU A 143 14.86 -13.39 -20.90
N ASP A 144 16.15 -13.35 -20.58
CA ASP A 144 16.61 -13.21 -19.17
C ASP A 144 16.25 -11.83 -18.61
N GLU A 145 16.42 -10.77 -19.40
CA GLU A 145 16.05 -9.42 -19.01
C GLU A 145 14.53 -9.27 -18.81
N ARG A 146 13.71 -9.85 -19.69
CA ARG A 146 12.26 -9.91 -19.50
C ARG A 146 11.89 -10.58 -18.19
N ASP A 147 12.48 -11.74 -17.89
CA ASP A 147 12.17 -12.46 -16.68
C ASP A 147 12.61 -11.68 -15.43
N ARG A 148 13.72 -10.95 -15.52
CA ARG A 148 14.17 -10.03 -14.48
C ARG A 148 13.16 -8.89 -14.26
N LEU A 149 12.65 -8.28 -15.32
CA LEU A 149 11.65 -7.22 -15.25
C LEU A 149 10.35 -7.71 -14.62
N ILE A 150 9.88 -8.90 -15.02
CA ILE A 150 8.66 -9.51 -14.46
C ILE A 150 8.85 -9.87 -12.99
N ASN A 151 10.02 -10.42 -12.61
CA ASN A 151 10.31 -10.68 -11.20
C ASN A 151 10.34 -9.38 -10.38
N ASN A 152 10.88 -8.31 -10.91
CA ASN A 152 10.81 -7.01 -10.26
C ASN A 152 9.36 -6.54 -10.12
N LEU A 153 8.56 -6.63 -11.20
CA LEU A 153 7.15 -6.26 -11.18
C LEU A 153 6.36 -7.06 -10.13
N SER A 154 6.70 -8.36 -9.93
CA SER A 154 6.04 -9.21 -8.94
C SER A 154 6.23 -8.74 -7.50
N SER A 155 7.27 -7.96 -7.21
CA SER A 155 7.44 -7.35 -5.90
C SER A 155 6.47 -6.19 -5.64
N TYR A 156 5.97 -5.54 -6.69
CA TYR A 156 5.06 -4.41 -6.57
C TYR A 156 3.59 -4.79 -6.61
N VAL A 157 3.24 -5.81 -7.41
CA VAL A 157 1.86 -6.31 -7.57
C VAL A 157 1.85 -7.83 -7.66
N GLY A 158 0.78 -8.46 -7.19
CA GLY A 158 0.52 -9.87 -7.44
C GLY A 158 0.25 -10.09 -8.93
N LEU A 159 0.94 -11.05 -9.55
CA LEU A 159 0.84 -11.22 -10.99
C LEU A 159 0.79 -12.68 -11.45
N ASN A 160 0.16 -12.86 -12.60
CA ASN A 160 0.10 -14.11 -13.34
C ASN A 160 0.61 -13.90 -14.77
N VAL A 161 1.43 -14.82 -15.26
CA VAL A 161 2.07 -14.73 -16.57
C VAL A 161 1.60 -15.88 -17.47
N LYS A 162 1.22 -15.53 -18.69
CA LYS A 162 0.89 -16.52 -19.75
C LYS A 162 1.91 -16.40 -20.88
N VAL A 163 2.46 -17.53 -21.27
CA VAL A 163 3.40 -17.63 -22.39
C VAL A 163 2.62 -17.76 -23.69
N GLN A 164 2.94 -16.94 -24.69
CA GLN A 164 2.36 -16.97 -26.03
C GLN A 164 3.19 -17.84 -27.00
N GLN A 165 2.58 -18.24 -28.11
CA GLN A 165 3.24 -19.08 -29.12
C GLN A 165 4.43 -18.41 -29.80
N ASP A 166 4.42 -17.09 -29.90
CA ASP A 166 5.50 -16.25 -30.46
C ASP A 166 6.64 -15.99 -29.46
N GLY A 167 6.60 -16.61 -28.27
CA GLY A 167 7.59 -16.44 -27.20
C GLY A 167 7.39 -15.21 -26.34
N THR A 168 6.40 -14.37 -26.63
CA THR A 168 6.06 -13.20 -25.78
C THR A 168 5.29 -13.63 -24.53
N TYR A 169 5.21 -12.75 -23.55
CA TYR A 169 4.45 -12.94 -22.32
C TYR A 169 3.30 -11.96 -22.21
N GLU A 170 2.13 -12.49 -21.86
CA GLU A 170 1.04 -11.69 -21.32
C GLU A 170 1.13 -11.68 -19.81
N VAL A 171 1.15 -10.49 -19.22
CA VAL A 171 1.25 -10.29 -17.78
C VAL A 171 -0.05 -9.72 -17.27
N TYR A 172 -0.64 -10.37 -16.28
CA TYR A 172 -1.88 -9.97 -15.63
C TYR A 172 -1.66 -9.77 -14.13
N MET A 173 -2.42 -8.88 -13.53
CA MET A 173 -2.57 -8.87 -12.08
C MET A 173 -3.34 -10.10 -11.60
N ASP A 174 -3.20 -10.49 -10.33
CA ASP A 174 -4.01 -11.55 -9.71
C ASP A 174 -5.51 -11.27 -9.78
N SER A 175 -5.89 -9.99 -9.85
CA SER A 175 -7.28 -9.55 -10.10
C SER A 175 -7.78 -9.83 -11.52
N GLY A 176 -6.93 -10.32 -12.42
CA GLY A 176 -7.24 -10.56 -13.84
C GLY A 176 -7.07 -9.34 -14.75
N MET A 177 -6.69 -8.19 -14.22
CA MET A 177 -6.44 -6.99 -15.04
C MET A 177 -5.13 -7.16 -15.82
N LEU A 178 -5.15 -6.82 -17.11
CA LEU A 178 -3.97 -6.86 -17.97
C LEU A 178 -2.94 -5.82 -17.50
N LEU A 179 -1.67 -6.22 -17.42
CA LEU A 179 -0.54 -5.32 -17.17
C LEU A 179 0.29 -5.06 -18.41
N ALA A 180 0.58 -6.12 -19.18
CA ALA A 180 1.36 -6.00 -20.42
C ALA A 180 0.98 -7.11 -21.41
N ASN A 181 0.70 -6.74 -22.66
CA ASN A 181 0.44 -7.68 -23.76
C ASN A 181 0.82 -7.04 -25.10
N GLY A 182 1.74 -7.67 -25.81
CA GLY A 182 2.21 -7.14 -27.10
C GLY A 182 2.77 -5.72 -26.96
N ASP A 183 2.09 -4.76 -27.58
CA ASP A 183 2.41 -3.34 -27.54
C ASP A 183 1.59 -2.54 -26.52
N VAL A 184 0.63 -3.17 -25.86
CA VAL A 184 -0.27 -2.53 -24.90
C VAL A 184 0.17 -2.79 -23.47
N TYR A 185 0.27 -1.76 -22.67
CA TYR A 185 0.59 -1.83 -21.25
C TYR A 185 -0.36 -1.03 -20.37
N ALA A 186 -0.50 -1.48 -19.14
CA ALA A 186 -1.25 -0.76 -18.12
C ALA A 186 -0.45 0.45 -17.63
N LYS A 187 -1.16 1.55 -17.45
CA LYS A 187 -0.68 2.75 -16.80
C LYS A 187 -1.53 3.02 -15.57
N LEU A 188 -0.91 2.97 -14.40
CA LEU A 188 -1.55 3.24 -13.13
C LEU A 188 -1.44 4.74 -12.81
N THR A 189 -2.50 5.27 -12.19
CA THR A 189 -2.51 6.63 -11.65
C THR A 189 -3.04 6.61 -10.22
N GLN A 190 -2.41 7.39 -9.36
CA GLN A 190 -2.87 7.62 -7.99
C GLN A 190 -3.66 8.92 -7.96
N GLU A 191 -4.88 8.88 -7.48
CA GLU A 191 -5.74 10.04 -7.31
C GLU A 191 -6.21 10.15 -5.86
N GLN A 192 -6.31 11.38 -5.37
CA GLN A 192 -6.87 11.63 -4.07
C GLN A 192 -8.38 11.34 -4.08
N ASN A 193 -8.88 10.63 -3.08
CA ASN A 193 -10.30 10.34 -2.98
C ASN A 193 -11.11 11.62 -2.72
N LYS A 194 -12.23 11.78 -3.43
CA LYS A 194 -13.08 12.99 -3.34
C LYS A 194 -13.76 13.18 -1.98
N PHE A 195 -13.97 12.11 -1.22
CA PHE A 195 -14.68 12.14 0.05
C PHE A 195 -13.77 12.00 1.27
N ASP A 196 -12.54 11.49 1.07
CA ASP A 196 -11.55 11.29 2.12
C ASP A 196 -10.18 11.66 1.58
N VAL A 197 -9.72 12.86 1.91
CA VAL A 197 -8.43 13.39 1.44
C VAL A 197 -7.22 12.60 1.94
N THR A 198 -7.38 11.76 2.97
CA THR A 198 -6.33 10.88 3.48
C THR A 198 -6.22 9.58 2.71
N LYS A 199 -7.16 9.32 1.79
CA LYS A 199 -7.23 8.11 0.99
C LYS A 199 -6.76 8.36 -0.43
N SER A 200 -5.90 7.48 -0.93
CA SER A 200 -5.56 7.39 -2.35
C SER A 200 -6.36 6.29 -3.02
N ASP A 201 -6.91 6.60 -4.18
CA ASP A 201 -7.54 5.63 -5.09
C ASP A 201 -6.58 5.39 -6.26
N ILE A 202 -6.47 4.14 -6.69
CA ILE A 202 -5.64 3.75 -7.83
C ILE A 202 -6.56 3.46 -9.01
N TYR A 203 -6.22 4.07 -10.14
CA TYR A 203 -6.91 3.86 -11.41
C TYR A 203 -5.96 3.25 -12.43
N LEU A 204 -6.52 2.49 -13.36
CA LEU A 204 -5.80 1.84 -14.43
C LEU A 204 -6.35 2.36 -15.77
N THR A 205 -5.45 2.76 -16.64
CA THR A 205 -5.66 3.04 -18.05
C THR A 205 -4.73 2.17 -18.88
N TYR A 206 -4.94 2.10 -20.19
CA TYR A 206 -4.04 1.40 -21.09
C TYR A 206 -3.34 2.38 -22.03
N ASP A 207 -2.10 2.08 -22.33
CA ASP A 207 -1.28 2.83 -23.29
C ASP A 207 -0.58 1.84 -24.23
N SER A 208 -0.02 2.33 -25.34
CA SER A 208 0.70 1.52 -26.33
C SER A 208 2.08 2.12 -26.61
N ILE A 209 3.07 1.26 -26.83
CA ILE A 209 4.42 1.68 -27.19
C ILE A 209 4.49 2.35 -28.59
N TYR A 210 3.48 2.15 -29.44
CA TYR A 210 3.40 2.74 -30.77
C TYR A 210 2.43 3.93 -30.88
N ASP A 211 1.48 4.05 -29.96
CA ASP A 211 0.40 5.03 -30.07
C ASP A 211 -0.13 5.41 -28.69
N SER A 212 0.65 6.21 -28.00
CA SER A 212 0.35 6.61 -26.63
C SER A 212 -0.83 7.60 -26.51
N GLY A 213 -1.62 7.47 -25.45
CA GLY A 213 -2.63 8.45 -25.04
C GLY A 213 -4.01 8.33 -25.68
N LYS A 214 -4.32 7.23 -26.38
CA LYS A 214 -5.65 7.04 -27.01
C LYS A 214 -6.68 6.40 -26.10
N ASP A 215 -6.30 5.50 -25.22
CA ASP A 215 -7.23 4.87 -24.28
C ASP A 215 -7.50 5.81 -23.10
N LYS A 216 -8.78 6.11 -22.90
CA LYS A 216 -9.28 6.92 -21.78
C LYS A 216 -10.12 6.09 -20.81
N SER A 217 -10.10 4.76 -20.91
CA SER A 217 -10.77 3.91 -19.94
C SER A 217 -10.12 4.09 -18.58
N HIS A 218 -10.90 4.53 -17.61
CA HIS A 218 -10.44 4.84 -16.25
C HIS A 218 -11.08 3.85 -15.31
N VAL A 219 -10.38 2.76 -15.03
CA VAL A 219 -10.89 1.68 -14.18
C VAL A 219 -10.30 1.80 -12.80
N LYS A 220 -11.15 2.01 -11.78
CA LYS A 220 -10.72 2.03 -10.39
C LYS A 220 -10.36 0.62 -9.93
N LEU A 221 -9.17 0.45 -9.37
CA LEU A 221 -8.72 -0.81 -8.80
C LEU A 221 -9.22 -0.96 -7.36
N SER A 222 -9.64 -2.19 -7.01
CA SER A 222 -9.90 -2.54 -5.60
C SER A 222 -8.59 -2.87 -4.91
N SER A 223 -8.35 -2.28 -3.73
CA SER A 223 -7.15 -2.52 -2.92
C SER A 223 -6.99 -3.97 -2.47
N ASP A 224 -8.10 -4.72 -2.39
CA ASP A 224 -8.13 -6.04 -1.75
C ASP A 224 -7.43 -7.14 -2.59
N ASN A 225 -7.23 -6.91 -3.90
CA ASN A 225 -6.71 -7.92 -4.84
C ASN A 225 -5.49 -7.43 -5.65
N ILE A 226 -4.73 -6.46 -5.13
CA ILE A 226 -3.58 -5.93 -5.86
C ILE A 226 -2.33 -6.77 -5.61
N GLY A 227 -2.12 -7.24 -4.39
CA GLY A 227 -0.91 -7.98 -4.00
C GLY A 227 0.36 -7.10 -3.99
N GLY A 228 1.52 -7.73 -3.78
CA GLY A 228 2.81 -7.05 -3.76
C GLY A 228 2.90 -5.89 -2.77
N SER A 229 3.94 -5.08 -2.87
CA SER A 229 4.14 -3.93 -1.97
C SER A 229 3.04 -2.88 -2.10
N LEU A 230 2.51 -2.65 -3.31
CA LEU A 230 1.40 -1.73 -3.51
C LEU A 230 0.15 -2.15 -2.72
N GLY A 231 -0.21 -3.45 -2.78
CA GLY A 231 -1.31 -4.00 -1.98
C GLY A 231 -1.05 -3.90 -0.47
N GLY A 232 0.18 -4.14 -0.03
CA GLY A 232 0.60 -4.01 1.36
C GLY A 232 0.42 -2.59 1.90
N TYR A 233 0.91 -1.59 1.18
CA TYR A 233 0.74 -0.18 1.55
C TYR A 233 -0.73 0.28 1.51
N LEU A 234 -1.49 -0.09 0.50
CA LEU A 234 -2.92 0.25 0.42
C LEU A 234 -3.71 -0.32 1.61
N ASN A 235 -3.42 -1.57 2.01
CA ASN A 235 -4.08 -2.17 3.16
C ASN A 235 -3.61 -1.57 4.49
N SER A 236 -2.32 -1.23 4.66
CA SER A 236 -1.86 -0.52 5.86
C SER A 236 -2.55 0.84 6.03
N THR A 237 -2.71 1.62 4.95
CA THR A 237 -3.46 2.89 5.03
C THR A 237 -4.93 2.70 5.40
N LYS A 238 -5.56 1.59 5.00
CA LYS A 238 -6.94 1.23 5.38
C LYS A 238 -7.04 0.97 6.88
N GLU A 239 -6.10 0.22 7.45
CA GLU A 239 -6.05 -0.09 8.88
C GLU A 239 -5.72 1.15 9.73
N ILE A 240 -4.76 1.98 9.32
CA ILE A 240 -4.45 3.24 10.02
C ILE A 240 -5.69 4.13 10.09
N ARG A 241 -6.42 4.32 8.98
CA ARG A 241 -7.66 5.10 8.98
C ARG A 241 -8.76 4.47 9.84
N ALA A 242 -8.85 3.14 9.90
CA ALA A 242 -9.79 2.46 10.78
C ALA A 242 -9.44 2.75 12.25
N THR A 243 -8.18 2.65 12.63
CA THR A 243 -7.67 2.96 13.99
C THR A 243 -7.95 4.42 14.37
N MET A 244 -7.68 5.37 13.47
CA MET A 244 -7.98 6.80 13.71
C MET A 244 -9.47 7.04 13.95
N ARG A 245 -10.35 6.37 13.21
CA ARG A 245 -11.82 6.48 13.41
C ARG A 245 -12.26 5.92 14.76
N GLU A 246 -11.73 4.77 15.15
CA GLU A 246 -12.07 4.18 16.46
C GLU A 246 -11.54 5.04 17.62
N LEU A 247 -10.34 5.59 17.49
CA LEU A 247 -9.82 6.57 18.45
C LEU A 247 -10.75 7.79 18.52
N GLY A 248 -11.13 8.38 17.39
CA GLY A 248 -12.02 9.53 17.34
C GLY A 248 -13.38 9.25 17.96
N LYS A 249 -14.01 8.08 17.68
CA LYS A 249 -15.26 7.66 18.29
C LYS A 249 -15.13 7.53 19.81
N THR A 250 -14.04 6.94 20.28
CA THR A 250 -13.78 6.74 21.71
C THR A 250 -13.68 8.09 22.42
N MET A 251 -12.91 9.04 21.83
CA MET A 251 -12.76 10.38 22.42
C MET A 251 -14.08 11.17 22.43
N VAL A 252 -14.87 11.10 21.36
CA VAL A 252 -16.20 11.74 21.31
C VAL A 252 -17.15 11.15 22.34
N SER A 253 -17.19 9.82 22.46
CA SER A 253 -18.05 9.15 23.46
C SER A 253 -17.64 9.49 24.88
N LEU A 254 -16.34 9.58 25.16
CA LEU A 254 -15.84 9.99 26.48
C LEU A 254 -16.22 11.45 26.79
N ALA A 255 -16.02 12.35 25.82
CA ALA A 255 -16.39 13.76 25.97
C ALA A 255 -17.90 13.94 26.22
N ASP A 256 -18.74 13.19 25.50
CA ASP A 256 -20.18 13.23 25.69
C ASP A 256 -20.59 12.73 27.08
N ALA A 257 -20.04 11.60 27.53
CA ALA A 257 -20.29 11.05 28.85
C ALA A 257 -19.90 12.05 29.98
N LEU A 258 -18.72 12.66 29.86
CA LEU A 258 -18.25 13.67 30.83
C LEU A 258 -19.13 14.94 30.81
N ASN A 259 -19.57 15.38 29.63
CA ASN A 259 -20.45 16.53 29.49
C ASN A 259 -21.85 16.27 30.06
N VAL A 260 -22.41 15.09 29.85
CA VAL A 260 -23.70 14.68 30.43
C VAL A 260 -23.61 14.66 31.95
N GLN A 261 -22.57 14.05 32.50
CA GLN A 261 -22.37 14.02 33.95
C GLN A 261 -22.16 15.42 34.56
N ASN A 262 -21.39 16.28 33.90
CA ASN A 262 -21.15 17.64 34.35
C ASN A 262 -22.42 18.51 34.36
N LYS A 263 -23.39 18.23 33.47
CA LYS A 263 -24.68 18.92 33.41
C LYS A 263 -25.66 18.39 34.48
N ALA A 264 -25.50 17.15 34.91
CA ALA A 264 -26.36 16.54 35.94
C ALA A 264 -26.00 16.94 37.36
N GLY A 265 -24.88 17.62 37.59
CA GLY A 265 -24.40 18.08 38.88
C GLY A 265 -23.04 17.55 39.22
#